data_97115df28bc1304b47a3ea54da8298b5
#
_entry.id   97115df28bc1304b47a3ea54da8298b5
#
_cell.length_a   1.000
_cell.length_b   1.000
_cell.length_c   1.000
_cell.angle_alpha   90.00
_cell.angle_beta   90.00
_cell.angle_gamma   90.00
#
_symmetry.space_group_name_H-M   'P 1'
#
loop_
_entity.id
_entity.type
_entity.pdbx_description
1 polymer ?
#
loop_
_entity_poly.entity_id
_entity_poly.type
_entity_poly.pdbx_seq_one_letter_code
_entity_poly.pdbx_strand_id
1 'polypeptide(L)'
;TGHTAETSIADGDTILIHDASASALRKMTKANFVSGIGGTNTPAFEAHLSSNTSQLANDTNVKITFDGEIYDSDNTFSSGRFTPAVEGKYMIYGRIMFDDTNVADNTDEHMIKIFKNGAQESVFFIYPNTTDSLITYAEVIALDSNDYIEIYAKINNSNGGRVVKGADNSQKSSTFGAFKIIGA
;
A
#
# COMPACT_ATOMS: atom_id res chain seq x y z
N THR A 1 1.11 50.79 -12.74
CA THR A 1 0.90 50.32 -11.36
C THR A 1 0.76 48.81 -11.39
N GLY A 2 1.90 48.10 -11.23
CA GLY A 2 1.91 46.67 -11.12
C GLY A 2 1.32 46.24 -9.77
N HIS A 3 0.42 45.23 -9.79
CA HIS A 3 0.01 44.57 -8.57
C HIS A 3 1.18 43.72 -8.06
N THR A 4 1.38 43.71 -6.74
CA THR A 4 2.34 42.80 -6.10
C THR A 4 1.93 41.36 -6.42
N ALA A 5 2.90 40.55 -6.84
CA ALA A 5 2.63 39.12 -7.06
C ALA A 5 2.27 38.44 -5.73
N GLU A 6 1.13 37.78 -5.68
CA GLU A 6 0.77 36.91 -4.57
C GLU A 6 1.44 35.54 -4.77
N THR A 7 2.23 35.13 -3.81
CA THR A 7 2.98 33.86 -3.85
C THR A 7 2.42 32.78 -2.94
N SER A 8 1.43 33.12 -2.10
CA SER A 8 0.78 32.20 -1.18
C SER A 8 -0.70 32.56 -1.04
N ILE A 9 -1.56 31.78 -1.65
CA ILE A 9 -3.02 31.97 -1.61
C ILE A 9 -3.67 31.04 -0.58
N ALA A 10 -4.50 31.62 0.29
CA ALA A 10 -5.31 30.87 1.25
C ALA A 10 -6.52 30.21 0.56
N ASP A 11 -7.13 29.20 1.19
CA ASP A 11 -8.26 28.45 0.58
C ASP A 11 -9.51 29.31 0.35
N GLY A 12 -9.66 30.37 1.13
CA GLY A 12 -10.75 31.36 0.97
C GLY A 12 -10.50 32.43 -0.09
N ASP A 13 -9.28 32.56 -0.59
CA ASP A 13 -8.95 33.52 -1.64
C ASP A 13 -9.69 33.18 -2.94
N THR A 14 -10.00 34.20 -3.74
CA THR A 14 -10.80 34.03 -4.94
C THR A 14 -10.03 34.32 -6.22
N ILE A 15 -10.23 33.46 -7.20
CA ILE A 15 -9.73 33.59 -8.56
C ILE A 15 -10.88 34.04 -9.46
N LEU A 16 -10.60 34.97 -10.38
CA LEU A 16 -11.58 35.39 -11.38
C LEU A 16 -11.50 34.46 -12.59
N ILE A 17 -12.65 33.87 -12.95
CA ILE A 17 -12.78 32.98 -14.11
C ILE A 17 -13.82 33.53 -15.06
N HIS A 18 -13.68 33.26 -16.36
CA HIS A 18 -14.75 33.43 -17.33
C HIS A 18 -15.58 32.14 -17.40
N ASP A 19 -16.83 32.20 -16.94
CA ASP A 19 -17.78 31.10 -17.05
C ASP A 19 -18.42 31.16 -18.44
N ALA A 20 -18.01 30.25 -19.33
CA ALA A 20 -18.49 30.20 -20.71
C ALA A 20 -19.99 29.88 -20.80
N SER A 21 -20.51 29.06 -19.89
CA SER A 21 -21.92 28.68 -19.86
C SER A 21 -22.83 29.85 -19.46
N ALA A 22 -22.36 30.75 -18.61
CA ALA A 22 -23.06 31.96 -18.20
C ALA A 22 -22.65 33.20 -18.98
N SER A 23 -21.66 33.12 -19.90
CA SER A 23 -21.05 34.23 -20.63
C SER A 23 -20.68 35.41 -19.71
N ALA A 24 -20.18 35.15 -18.53
CA ALA A 24 -19.93 36.13 -17.50
C ALA A 24 -18.64 35.85 -16.70
N LEU A 25 -18.05 36.91 -16.16
CA LEU A 25 -16.98 36.77 -15.16
C LEU A 25 -17.57 36.34 -13.82
N ARG A 26 -17.01 35.30 -13.23
CA ARG A 26 -17.37 34.77 -11.92
C ARG A 26 -16.14 34.62 -11.04
N LYS A 27 -16.32 34.65 -9.74
CA LYS A 27 -15.28 34.32 -8.78
C LYS A 27 -15.39 32.85 -8.35
N MET A 28 -14.24 32.21 -8.20
CA MET A 28 -14.14 30.86 -7.66
C MET A 28 -13.10 30.88 -6.53
N THR A 29 -13.36 30.22 -5.42
CA THR A 29 -12.36 30.09 -4.36
C THR A 29 -11.23 29.17 -4.81
N LYS A 30 -10.03 29.38 -4.24
CA LYS A 30 -8.90 28.45 -4.45
C LYS A 30 -9.32 27.01 -4.14
N ALA A 31 -10.00 26.77 -3.02
CA ALA A 31 -10.46 25.43 -2.64
C ALA A 31 -11.31 24.77 -3.75
N ASN A 32 -12.25 25.49 -4.34
CA ASN A 32 -13.07 24.96 -5.44
C ASN A 32 -12.27 24.77 -6.73
N PHE A 33 -11.34 25.66 -7.02
CA PHE A 33 -10.47 25.56 -8.20
C PHE A 33 -9.59 24.30 -8.13
N VAL A 34 -8.91 24.08 -7.02
CA VAL A 34 -8.02 22.92 -6.84
C VAL A 34 -8.76 21.62 -6.64
N SER A 35 -10.03 21.64 -6.19
CA SER A 35 -10.83 20.42 -6.04
C SER A 35 -11.06 19.67 -7.35
N GLY A 36 -10.98 20.39 -8.49
CA GLY A 36 -11.03 19.80 -9.84
C GLY A 36 -9.67 19.42 -10.45
N ILE A 37 -8.57 19.72 -9.76
CA ILE A 37 -7.19 19.54 -10.27
C ILE A 37 -6.51 18.38 -9.54
N GLY A 38 -7.13 17.23 -9.45
CA GLY A 38 -6.52 16.07 -8.79
C GLY A 38 -6.25 16.29 -7.30
N GLY A 39 -6.66 15.35 -6.47
CA GLY A 39 -6.41 15.37 -5.03
C GLY A 39 -4.96 14.99 -4.68
N THR A 40 -4.71 14.81 -3.41
CA THR A 40 -3.48 14.18 -2.89
C THR A 40 -3.59 12.66 -3.03
N ASN A 41 -2.45 11.96 -3.16
CA ASN A 41 -2.42 10.48 -3.14
C ASN A 41 -2.67 9.90 -1.73
N THR A 42 -3.54 10.54 -0.95
CA THR A 42 -3.91 10.11 0.40
C THR A 42 -5.33 9.54 0.43
N PRO A 43 -5.60 8.59 1.32
CA PRO A 43 -4.66 8.03 2.30
C PRO A 43 -3.53 7.22 1.65
N ALA A 44 -2.37 7.24 2.29
CA ALA A 44 -1.19 6.50 1.86
C ALA A 44 -0.37 6.06 3.09
N PHE A 45 0.18 4.86 3.04
CA PHE A 45 1.06 4.35 4.09
C PHE A 45 2.15 3.44 3.51
N GLU A 46 3.19 3.26 4.28
CA GLU A 46 4.15 2.18 4.11
C GLU A 46 4.64 1.68 5.48
N ALA A 47 4.69 0.37 5.63
CA ALA A 47 5.18 -0.29 6.82
C ALA A 47 6.14 -1.44 6.45
N HIS A 48 6.97 -1.84 7.39
CA HIS A 48 7.87 -2.97 7.26
C HIS A 48 7.71 -3.94 8.43
N LEU A 49 8.21 -5.15 8.26
CA LEU A 49 8.33 -6.10 9.34
C LEU A 49 9.63 -5.82 10.10
N SER A 50 9.55 -5.55 11.42
CA SER A 50 10.74 -5.16 12.21
C SER A 50 11.65 -6.33 12.56
N SER A 51 11.10 -7.54 12.63
CA SER A 51 11.83 -8.77 12.95
C SER A 51 11.25 -9.94 12.18
N ASN A 52 12.00 -11.04 12.08
CA ASN A 52 11.53 -12.24 11.41
C ASN A 52 10.24 -12.77 12.08
N THR A 53 9.34 -13.32 11.27
CA THR A 53 8.18 -14.06 11.81
C THR A 53 8.65 -15.35 12.53
N SER A 54 7.75 -15.95 13.28
CA SER A 54 7.89 -17.37 13.61
C SER A 54 7.88 -18.21 12.33
N GLN A 55 8.34 -19.45 12.41
CA GLN A 55 8.28 -20.39 11.29
C GLN A 55 6.86 -20.50 10.75
N LEU A 56 6.72 -20.41 9.44
CA LEU A 56 5.45 -20.59 8.77
C LEU A 56 5.03 -22.07 8.80
N ALA A 57 3.79 -22.31 9.14
CA ALA A 57 3.20 -23.63 9.04
C ALA A 57 2.98 -23.99 7.56
N ASN A 58 3.31 -25.25 7.21
CA ASN A 58 3.10 -25.73 5.85
C ASN A 58 1.62 -25.63 5.43
N ASP A 59 1.39 -25.25 4.19
CA ASP A 59 0.08 -25.14 3.53
C ASP A 59 -0.93 -24.25 4.29
N THR A 60 -0.45 -23.31 5.12
CA THR A 60 -1.29 -22.45 5.95
C THR A 60 -1.10 -20.98 5.58
N ASN A 61 -2.21 -20.26 5.42
CA ASN A 61 -2.17 -18.81 5.24
C ASN A 61 -1.83 -18.14 6.59
N VAL A 62 -0.69 -17.48 6.66
CA VAL A 62 -0.23 -16.75 7.85
C VAL A 62 -0.26 -15.25 7.56
N LYS A 63 -1.07 -14.51 8.32
CA LYS A 63 -1.10 -13.04 8.24
C LYS A 63 0.26 -12.47 8.65
N ILE A 64 0.79 -11.55 7.85
CA ILE A 64 2.01 -10.82 8.17
C ILE A 64 1.63 -9.53 8.89
N THR A 65 2.03 -9.44 10.14
CA THR A 65 1.79 -8.25 10.96
C THR A 65 3.00 -7.32 10.86
N PHE A 66 2.98 -6.43 9.86
CA PHE A 66 3.99 -5.39 9.74
C PHE A 66 3.83 -4.43 10.92
N ASP A 67 4.89 -4.19 11.65
CA ASP A 67 4.89 -3.48 12.94
C ASP A 67 5.80 -2.24 12.96
N GLY A 68 6.63 -2.07 11.92
CA GLY A 68 7.48 -0.91 11.74
C GLY A 68 6.86 0.07 10.73
N GLU A 69 6.12 1.06 11.21
CA GLU A 69 5.57 2.10 10.35
C GLU A 69 6.69 2.99 9.80
N ILE A 70 6.64 3.28 8.49
CA ILE A 70 7.51 4.25 7.83
C ILE A 70 6.80 5.59 7.72
N TYR A 71 5.59 5.57 7.24
CA TYR A 71 4.64 6.69 7.27
C TYR A 71 3.21 6.17 7.15
N ASP A 72 2.25 6.94 7.67
CA ASP A 72 0.81 6.79 7.48
C ASP A 72 0.17 8.17 7.50
N SER A 73 -0.34 8.64 6.35
CA SER A 73 -0.82 10.01 6.19
C SER A 73 -2.10 10.30 6.96
N ASP A 74 -2.93 9.29 7.19
CA ASP A 74 -4.30 9.46 7.70
C ASP A 74 -4.67 8.46 8.81
N ASN A 75 -3.68 7.81 9.43
CA ASN A 75 -3.85 6.75 10.45
C ASN A 75 -4.74 5.60 9.95
N THR A 76 -4.49 5.14 8.75
CA THR A 76 -5.27 4.10 8.05
C THR A 76 -4.69 2.71 8.18
N PHE A 77 -3.47 2.60 8.72
CA PHE A 77 -2.78 1.34 8.92
C PHE A 77 -2.63 0.99 10.40
N SER A 78 -3.02 -0.21 10.77
CA SER A 78 -2.86 -0.72 12.13
C SER A 78 -2.82 -2.25 12.14
N SER A 79 -1.92 -2.82 12.95
CA SER A 79 -1.83 -4.27 13.18
C SER A 79 -1.76 -5.10 11.89
N GLY A 80 -1.00 -4.63 10.89
CA GLY A 80 -0.85 -5.29 9.60
C GLY A 80 -2.08 -5.22 8.70
N ARG A 81 -2.98 -4.27 8.96
CA ARG A 81 -4.20 -4.01 8.19
C ARG A 81 -4.25 -2.58 7.70
N PHE A 82 -4.55 -2.39 6.44
CA PHE A 82 -4.85 -1.11 5.82
C PHE A 82 -6.37 -0.96 5.66
N THR A 83 -6.94 0.09 6.22
CA THR A 83 -8.38 0.43 6.11
C THR A 83 -8.49 1.87 5.65
N PRO A 84 -8.64 2.14 4.35
CA PRO A 84 -8.80 3.49 3.86
C PRO A 84 -10.17 4.04 4.26
N ALA A 85 -10.22 5.19 4.90
CA ALA A 85 -11.49 5.83 5.25
C ALA A 85 -12.18 6.50 4.04
N VAL A 86 -11.58 6.44 2.86
CA VAL A 86 -12.00 7.10 1.63
C VAL A 86 -12.12 6.08 0.52
N GLU A 87 -13.27 6.05 -0.12
CA GLU A 87 -13.51 5.20 -1.30
C GLU A 87 -12.59 5.60 -2.47
N GLY A 88 -12.16 4.62 -3.28
CA GLY A 88 -11.35 4.86 -4.46
C GLY A 88 -10.56 3.64 -4.94
N LYS A 89 -9.73 3.83 -5.95
CA LYS A 89 -8.76 2.84 -6.38
C LYS A 89 -7.43 3.07 -5.68
N TYR A 90 -6.83 1.99 -5.22
CA TYR A 90 -5.60 2.00 -4.45
C TYR A 90 -4.55 1.13 -5.11
N MET A 91 -3.33 1.64 -5.24
CA MET A 91 -2.17 0.80 -5.51
C MET A 91 -1.78 0.12 -4.21
N ILE A 92 -1.88 -1.20 -4.17
CA ILE A 92 -1.39 -2.07 -3.09
C ILE A 92 -0.06 -2.62 -3.55
N TYR A 93 1.00 -2.44 -2.76
CA TYR A 93 2.34 -2.84 -3.17
C TYR A 93 3.21 -3.28 -2.01
N GLY A 94 4.26 -4.00 -2.33
CA GLY A 94 5.26 -4.38 -1.36
C GLY A 94 6.18 -5.49 -1.84
N ARG A 95 6.90 -6.04 -0.90
CA ARG A 95 7.76 -7.19 -1.10
C ARG A 95 7.82 -8.04 0.15
N ILE A 96 7.97 -9.34 -0.03
CA ILE A 96 8.19 -10.29 1.04
C ILE A 96 9.45 -11.09 0.72
N MET A 97 10.37 -11.11 1.66
CA MET A 97 11.55 -11.96 1.62
C MET A 97 11.31 -13.17 2.52
N PHE A 98 11.37 -14.34 1.93
CA PHE A 98 11.39 -15.59 2.67
C PHE A 98 12.85 -15.97 2.91
N ASP A 99 13.15 -16.26 4.17
CA ASP A 99 14.45 -16.74 4.62
C ASP A 99 14.31 -18.22 4.95
N ASP A 100 15.13 -19.01 4.33
CA ASP A 100 15.11 -20.44 4.42
C ASP A 100 16.45 -20.98 4.92
N THR A 101 16.44 -21.61 6.07
CA THR A 101 17.62 -22.26 6.64
C THR A 101 17.94 -23.61 5.99
N ASN A 102 16.99 -24.16 5.22
CA ASN A 102 17.15 -25.41 4.49
C ASN A 102 17.14 -25.11 2.99
N VAL A 103 17.96 -25.82 2.23
CA VAL A 103 17.97 -25.69 0.76
C VAL A 103 16.58 -25.99 0.22
N ALA A 104 16.01 -24.99 -0.47
CA ALA A 104 14.74 -25.17 -1.17
C ALA A 104 14.92 -26.26 -2.23
N ASP A 105 14.03 -27.23 -2.26
CA ASP A 105 13.93 -28.09 -3.42
C ASP A 105 12.98 -27.44 -4.45
N ASN A 106 13.09 -27.83 -5.71
CA ASN A 106 12.29 -27.26 -6.81
C ASN A 106 10.79 -27.53 -6.70
N THR A 107 10.32 -28.17 -5.63
CA THR A 107 8.94 -28.47 -5.36
C THR A 107 8.30 -27.55 -4.34
N ASP A 108 9.14 -26.74 -3.66
CA ASP A 108 8.66 -25.74 -2.71
C ASP A 108 7.93 -24.62 -3.44
N GLU A 109 6.89 -24.09 -2.83
CA GLU A 109 6.14 -22.95 -3.36
C GLU A 109 6.01 -21.89 -2.28
N HIS A 110 6.47 -20.69 -2.59
CA HIS A 110 6.31 -19.52 -1.74
C HIS A 110 5.26 -18.60 -2.34
N MET A 111 4.30 -18.17 -1.52
CA MET A 111 3.18 -17.35 -1.96
C MET A 111 3.00 -16.13 -1.09
N ILE A 112 2.67 -15.01 -1.73
CA ILE A 112 2.06 -13.85 -1.09
C ILE A 112 0.62 -13.77 -1.56
N LYS A 113 -0.28 -13.51 -0.64
CA LYS A 113 -1.69 -13.35 -0.93
C LYS A 113 -2.18 -12.01 -0.41
N ILE A 114 -2.90 -11.29 -1.25
CA ILE A 114 -3.65 -10.11 -0.83
C ILE A 114 -5.04 -10.57 -0.44
N PHE A 115 -5.47 -10.19 0.76
CA PHE A 115 -6.82 -10.44 1.24
C PHE A 115 -7.58 -9.13 1.36
N LYS A 116 -8.77 -9.09 0.78
CA LYS A 116 -9.75 -8.02 0.97
C LYS A 116 -10.89 -8.53 1.81
N ASN A 117 -11.17 -7.88 2.95
CA ASN A 117 -12.27 -8.24 3.86
C ASN A 117 -12.25 -9.71 4.31
N GLY A 118 -11.06 -10.26 4.51
CA GLY A 118 -10.87 -11.65 4.92
C GLY A 118 -11.01 -12.69 3.80
N ALA A 119 -11.29 -12.28 2.56
CA ALA A 119 -11.29 -13.15 1.39
C ALA A 119 -10.04 -12.93 0.53
N GLN A 120 -9.51 -14.00 -0.07
CA GLN A 120 -8.37 -13.89 -0.99
C GLN A 120 -8.79 -13.12 -2.24
N GLU A 121 -8.12 -12.02 -2.52
CA GLU A 121 -8.28 -11.21 -3.73
C GLU A 121 -7.31 -11.69 -4.81
N SER A 122 -6.02 -11.82 -4.47
CA SER A 122 -4.98 -12.24 -5.41
C SER A 122 -3.86 -13.04 -4.76
N VAL A 123 -3.04 -13.66 -5.61
CA VAL A 123 -1.89 -14.46 -5.20
C VAL A 123 -0.71 -14.22 -6.14
N PHE A 124 0.48 -14.07 -5.55
CA PHE A 124 1.78 -14.00 -6.22
C PHE A 124 2.62 -15.15 -5.69
N PHE A 125 3.27 -15.90 -6.56
CA PHE A 125 4.03 -17.07 -6.13
C PHE A 125 5.28 -17.29 -6.97
N ILE A 126 6.23 -18.00 -6.38
CA ILE A 126 7.43 -18.50 -7.04
C ILE A 126 7.73 -19.93 -6.57
N TYR A 127 8.50 -20.64 -7.38
CA TYR A 127 9.17 -21.88 -7.01
C TYR A 127 10.65 -21.55 -6.75
N PRO A 128 11.05 -21.38 -5.48
CA PRO A 128 12.42 -20.98 -5.16
C PRO A 128 13.38 -22.13 -5.43
N ASN A 129 14.58 -21.78 -5.91
CA ASN A 129 15.70 -22.70 -6.08
C ASN A 129 16.92 -22.30 -5.25
N THR A 130 16.71 -21.39 -4.31
CA THR A 130 17.74 -20.84 -3.40
C THR A 130 17.20 -20.81 -1.98
N THR A 131 18.10 -20.65 -0.99
CA THR A 131 17.74 -20.53 0.42
C THR A 131 16.87 -19.32 0.72
N ASP A 132 17.09 -18.21 0.03
CA ASP A 132 16.31 -16.99 0.19
C ASP A 132 15.52 -16.69 -1.08
N SER A 133 14.31 -16.20 -0.93
CA SER A 133 13.50 -15.79 -2.06
C SER A 133 12.77 -14.48 -1.80
N LEU A 134 12.70 -13.63 -2.82
CA LEU A 134 12.02 -12.35 -2.76
C LEU A 134 10.87 -12.34 -3.76
N ILE A 135 9.66 -12.09 -3.27
CA ILE A 135 8.50 -11.83 -4.11
C ILE A 135 8.12 -10.36 -3.95
N THR A 136 8.02 -9.65 -5.07
CA THR A 136 7.43 -8.32 -5.13
C THR A 136 6.01 -8.42 -5.64
N TYR A 137 5.12 -7.58 -5.13
CA TYR A 137 3.72 -7.54 -5.55
C TYR A 137 3.25 -6.10 -5.74
N ALA A 138 2.39 -5.91 -6.72
CA ALA A 138 1.71 -4.64 -6.95
C ALA A 138 0.39 -4.91 -7.66
N GLU A 139 -0.71 -4.31 -7.17
CA GLU A 139 -2.04 -4.47 -7.73
C GLU A 139 -2.90 -3.26 -7.44
N VAL A 140 -3.79 -2.93 -8.37
CA VAL A 140 -4.79 -1.88 -8.18
C VAL A 140 -6.11 -2.49 -7.75
N ILE A 141 -6.56 -2.12 -6.55
CA ILE A 141 -7.80 -2.64 -5.96
C ILE A 141 -8.75 -1.48 -5.67
N ALA A 142 -10.02 -1.64 -6.03
CA ALA A 142 -11.08 -0.71 -5.62
C ALA A 142 -11.50 -1.02 -4.19
N LEU A 143 -11.48 0.00 -3.33
CA LEU A 143 -11.85 -0.11 -1.92
C LEU A 143 -12.91 0.92 -1.55
N ASP A 144 -13.88 0.49 -0.78
CA ASP A 144 -14.84 1.36 -0.10
C ASP A 144 -14.27 1.81 1.27
N SER A 145 -14.91 2.75 1.91
CA SER A 145 -14.45 3.33 3.19
C SER A 145 -14.35 2.33 4.35
N ASN A 146 -15.04 1.20 4.27
CA ASN A 146 -15.04 0.14 5.28
C ASN A 146 -14.23 -1.11 4.85
N ASP A 147 -13.74 -1.13 3.62
CA ASP A 147 -12.92 -2.22 3.13
C ASP A 147 -11.54 -2.21 3.80
N TYR A 148 -10.95 -3.39 3.93
CA TYR A 148 -9.58 -3.51 4.43
C TYR A 148 -8.76 -4.51 3.63
N ILE A 149 -7.45 -4.27 3.62
CA ILE A 149 -6.45 -5.14 2.99
C ILE A 149 -5.50 -5.67 4.05
N GLU A 150 -5.20 -6.95 3.93
CA GLU A 150 -4.19 -7.66 4.71
C GLU A 150 -3.32 -8.52 3.79
N ILE A 151 -2.06 -8.67 4.17
CA ILE A 151 -1.09 -9.50 3.42
C ILE A 151 -0.84 -10.78 4.20
N TYR A 152 -0.94 -11.90 3.48
CA TYR A 152 -0.66 -13.22 4.00
C TYR A 152 0.50 -13.86 3.25
N ALA A 153 1.36 -14.54 3.96
CA ALA A 153 2.33 -15.46 3.40
C ALA A 153 1.83 -16.91 3.54
N LYS A 154 2.15 -17.71 2.55
CA LYS A 154 1.92 -19.15 2.59
C LYS A 154 3.10 -19.86 1.95
N ILE A 155 3.47 -20.97 2.51
CA ILE A 155 4.45 -21.90 1.92
C ILE A 155 3.79 -23.24 1.69
N ASN A 156 4.21 -23.89 0.63
CA ASN A 156 3.91 -25.31 0.40
C ASN A 156 5.25 -26.02 0.21
N ASN A 157 5.70 -26.70 1.26
CA ASN A 157 6.98 -27.41 1.27
C ASN A 157 6.92 -28.68 2.11
N SER A 158 7.83 -29.61 1.86
CA SER A 158 7.94 -30.86 2.61
C SER A 158 8.80 -30.76 3.87
N ASN A 159 9.64 -29.74 4.00
CA ASN A 159 10.72 -29.71 4.99
C ASN A 159 10.56 -28.70 6.13
N GLY A 160 9.58 -27.79 6.11
CA GLY A 160 9.36 -26.77 7.15
C GLY A 160 10.50 -25.75 7.26
N GLY A 161 10.39 -24.83 8.20
CA GLY A 161 11.52 -23.97 8.59
C GLY A 161 11.62 -22.61 7.90
N ARG A 162 10.63 -22.20 7.12
CA ARG A 162 10.59 -20.88 6.47
C ARG A 162 10.09 -19.80 7.40
N VAL A 163 10.71 -18.64 7.33
CA VAL A 163 10.24 -17.42 7.99
C VAL A 163 10.07 -16.31 6.96
N VAL A 164 9.22 -15.35 7.26
CA VAL A 164 9.25 -14.06 6.55
C VAL A 164 10.29 -13.19 7.24
N LYS A 165 11.25 -12.70 6.46
CA LYS A 165 12.37 -11.91 6.96
C LYS A 165 11.96 -10.50 7.28
N GLY A 166 12.25 -10.06 8.48
CA GLY A 166 12.10 -8.70 8.95
C GLY A 166 13.28 -7.80 8.60
N ALA A 167 13.35 -6.64 9.25
CA ALA A 167 14.48 -5.74 9.10
C ALA A 167 15.76 -6.34 9.71
N ASP A 168 16.86 -6.11 9.02
CA ASP A 168 18.20 -6.43 9.49
C ASP A 168 19.12 -5.22 9.25
N ASN A 169 19.76 -4.73 10.33
CA ASN A 169 20.70 -3.60 10.26
C ASN A 169 20.23 -2.43 9.38
N SER A 170 18.99 -1.97 9.55
CA SER A 170 18.35 -0.89 8.79
C SER A 170 17.87 -1.27 7.38
N GLN A 171 18.05 -2.51 6.94
CA GLN A 171 17.49 -3.01 5.69
C GLN A 171 16.08 -3.57 5.94
N LYS A 172 15.09 -3.00 5.28
CA LYS A 172 13.69 -3.43 5.36
C LYS A 172 13.45 -4.54 4.33
N SER A 173 13.54 -5.80 4.74
CA SER A 173 13.44 -6.95 3.83
C SER A 173 12.03 -7.18 3.33
N SER A 174 11.04 -7.03 4.22
CA SER A 174 9.63 -7.20 3.87
C SER A 174 8.85 -5.93 4.17
N THR A 175 8.07 -5.46 3.19
CA THR A 175 7.30 -4.21 3.25
C THR A 175 5.89 -4.40 2.71
N PHE A 176 4.99 -3.54 3.17
CA PHE A 176 3.63 -3.39 2.68
C PHE A 176 3.27 -1.91 2.63
N GLY A 177 2.74 -1.47 1.52
CA GLY A 177 2.29 -0.10 1.33
C GLY A 177 1.05 -0.01 0.47
N ALA A 178 0.36 1.10 0.58
CA ALA A 178 -0.72 1.47 -0.31
C ALA A 178 -0.83 2.99 -0.45
N PHE A 179 -1.36 3.44 -1.58
CA PHE A 179 -1.73 4.83 -1.78
C PHE A 179 -2.92 4.95 -2.73
N LYS A 180 -3.73 5.98 -2.51
CA LYS A 180 -4.87 6.27 -3.38
C LYS A 180 -4.40 6.76 -4.74
N ILE A 181 -4.98 6.25 -5.82
CA ILE A 181 -4.75 6.72 -7.18
C ILE A 181 -5.68 7.90 -7.45
N ILE A 182 -5.10 9.04 -7.86
CA ILE A 182 -5.85 10.25 -8.18
C ILE A 182 -6.51 10.11 -9.54
N GLY A 183 -7.77 10.51 -9.63
CA GLY A 183 -8.50 10.55 -10.92
C GLY A 183 -8.93 9.19 -11.46
N ALA A 184 -8.89 8.15 -10.63
CA ALA A 184 -9.29 6.79 -11.02
C ALA A 184 -10.58 6.34 -10.32
#